data_facf27532b421b69cd0056dfe82bb4e2
#
_entry.id   facf27532b421b69cd0056dfe82bb4e2
#
_cell.length_a   1.000
_cell.length_b   1.000
_cell.length_c   1.000
_cell.angle_alpha   90.00
_cell.angle_beta   90.00
_cell.angle_gamma   90.00
#
_symmetry.space_group_name_H-M   'P 1'
#
loop_
_entity.id
_entity.type
_entity.pdbx_description
1 polymer ?
#
loop_
_entity_poly.entity_id
_entity_poly.type
_entity_poly.pdbx_seq_one_letter_code
_entity_poly.pdbx_strand_id
1 'polypeptide(L)'
;NSPGSEQREYWESQSIDNPGSRNFIGLKDPAIDQLTEGLINAESRQSLINHARALDRVLQWGFYVIPNWHIKTWRVAYSNHIGHPEITPKYDIGTTTWWAKPDVKPAPSNPPSSASQEP
;
A
#
# COMPACT_ATOMS: atom_id res chain seq x y z
N ASN A 1 -6.09 7.31 -0.16
CA ASN A 1 -5.09 8.18 -0.81
C ASN A 1 -5.49 8.36 -2.28
N SER A 2 -5.30 9.56 -2.81
CA SER A 2 -5.41 9.83 -4.23
C SER A 2 -4.03 9.66 -4.87
N PRO A 3 -3.92 9.14 -6.10
CA PRO A 3 -2.66 9.15 -6.82
C PRO A 3 -2.22 10.60 -7.11
N GLY A 4 -0.94 10.86 -7.05
CA GLY A 4 -0.34 12.17 -7.20
C GLY A 4 1.04 12.12 -7.86
N SER A 5 1.93 13.04 -7.48
CA SER A 5 3.26 13.20 -8.07
C SER A 5 4.19 12.00 -7.88
N GLU A 6 3.91 11.12 -6.91
CA GLU A 6 4.65 9.87 -6.73
C GLU A 6 4.57 8.95 -7.94
N GLN A 7 3.55 9.11 -8.79
CA GLN A 7 3.38 8.29 -10.00
C GLN A 7 4.51 8.50 -11.00
N ARG A 8 5.20 9.65 -10.98
CA ARG A 8 6.40 9.89 -11.79
C ARG A 8 7.50 8.89 -11.51
N GLU A 9 7.76 8.63 -10.24
CA GLU A 9 8.82 7.73 -9.82
C GLU A 9 8.60 6.29 -10.30
N TYR A 10 7.34 5.89 -10.46
CA TYR A 10 6.99 4.53 -10.85
C TYR A 10 6.90 4.32 -12.35
N TRP A 11 6.41 5.33 -13.10
CA TRP A 11 5.94 5.11 -14.46
C TRP A 11 6.56 6.00 -15.52
N GLU A 12 7.13 7.17 -15.19
CA GLU A 12 7.71 8.06 -16.18
C GLU A 12 9.05 7.57 -16.74
N SER A 13 9.21 7.79 -18.03
CA SER A 13 10.44 7.45 -18.76
C SER A 13 11.67 8.10 -18.18
N GLN A 14 11.57 9.35 -17.70
CA GLN A 14 12.68 10.10 -17.10
C GLN A 14 13.13 9.54 -15.76
N SER A 15 12.27 8.81 -15.05
CA SER A 15 12.61 8.26 -13.74
C SER A 15 13.65 7.14 -13.82
N ILE A 16 13.84 6.50 -14.96
CA ILE A 16 14.74 5.34 -15.12
C ILE A 16 16.18 5.68 -14.78
N ASP A 17 16.62 6.86 -15.21
CA ASP A 17 18.00 7.29 -15.05
C ASP A 17 18.29 7.91 -13.66
N ASN A 18 17.26 8.02 -12.80
CA ASN A 18 17.38 8.58 -11.47
C ASN A 18 17.82 7.51 -10.46
N PRO A 19 18.91 7.73 -9.69
CA PRO A 19 19.26 6.85 -8.58
C PRO A 19 18.12 6.77 -7.56
N GLY A 20 17.70 5.55 -7.23
CA GLY A 20 16.59 5.32 -6.30
C GLY A 20 15.20 5.37 -6.91
N SER A 21 15.09 5.48 -8.24
CA SER A 21 13.83 5.36 -8.96
C SER A 21 13.10 4.06 -8.62
N ARG A 22 11.78 4.12 -8.67
CA ARG A 22 10.90 2.97 -8.49
C ARG A 22 10.38 2.39 -9.81
N ASN A 23 10.84 2.92 -10.95
CA ASN A 23 10.56 2.36 -12.26
C ASN A 23 11.45 1.13 -12.52
N PHE A 24 11.25 0.08 -11.73
CA PHE A 24 12.07 -1.14 -11.75
C PHE A 24 11.96 -1.94 -13.06
N ILE A 25 10.88 -1.74 -13.80
CA ILE A 25 10.65 -2.41 -15.09
C ILE A 25 11.29 -1.69 -16.25
N GLY A 26 11.85 -0.50 -16.05
CA GLY A 26 12.47 0.28 -17.12
C GLY A 26 11.46 0.77 -18.15
N LEU A 27 10.25 1.12 -17.72
CA LEU A 27 9.17 1.53 -18.60
C LEU A 27 9.49 2.86 -19.30
N LYS A 28 9.44 2.85 -20.63
CA LYS A 28 9.58 4.03 -21.49
C LYS A 28 8.43 4.07 -22.49
N ASP A 29 7.37 4.78 -22.16
CA ASP A 29 6.19 4.92 -23.02
C ASP A 29 5.65 6.35 -22.95
N PRO A 30 5.71 7.11 -24.07
CA PRO A 30 5.22 8.48 -24.10
C PRO A 30 3.74 8.63 -23.77
N ALA A 31 2.91 7.62 -24.00
CA ALA A 31 1.50 7.66 -23.64
C ALA A 31 1.31 7.56 -22.14
N ILE A 32 2.12 6.76 -21.46
CA ILE A 32 2.13 6.66 -20.00
C ILE A 32 2.66 7.94 -19.38
N ASP A 33 3.71 8.54 -19.96
CA ASP A 33 4.23 9.84 -19.52
C ASP A 33 3.13 10.92 -19.57
N GLN A 34 2.40 11.00 -20.70
CA GLN A 34 1.29 11.97 -20.84
C GLN A 34 0.16 11.71 -19.87
N LEU A 35 -0.20 10.47 -19.61
CA LEU A 35 -1.25 10.11 -18.65
C LEU A 35 -0.85 10.42 -17.22
N THR A 36 0.40 10.20 -16.88
CA THR A 36 0.96 10.52 -15.57
C THR A 36 0.96 12.04 -15.34
N GLU A 37 1.44 12.82 -16.30
CA GLU A 37 1.39 14.29 -16.24
C GLU A 37 -0.04 14.82 -16.18
N GLY A 38 -0.96 14.28 -16.99
CA GLY A 38 -2.36 14.64 -16.95
C GLY A 38 -3.05 14.33 -15.64
N LEU A 39 -2.64 13.24 -14.97
CA LEU A 39 -3.10 12.88 -13.64
C LEU A 39 -2.64 13.89 -12.59
N ILE A 40 -1.34 14.25 -12.62
CA ILE A 40 -0.74 15.17 -11.64
C ILE A 40 -1.30 16.59 -11.78
N ASN A 41 -1.50 17.03 -13.02
CA ASN A 41 -1.99 18.36 -13.34
C ASN A 41 -3.54 18.42 -13.44
N ALA A 42 -4.25 17.43 -12.92
CA ALA A 42 -5.70 17.39 -13.00
C ALA A 42 -6.37 18.53 -12.20
N GLU A 43 -7.08 19.41 -12.87
CA GLU A 43 -7.74 20.58 -12.28
C GLU A 43 -9.06 20.24 -11.56
N SER A 44 -9.60 19.05 -11.76
CA SER A 44 -10.84 18.60 -11.14
C SER A 44 -10.76 17.14 -10.70
N ARG A 45 -11.60 16.78 -9.71
CA ARG A 45 -11.72 15.37 -9.28
C ARG A 45 -12.11 14.45 -10.43
N GLN A 46 -12.97 14.91 -11.35
CA GLN A 46 -13.39 14.08 -12.48
C GLN A 46 -12.23 13.87 -13.45
N SER A 47 -11.44 14.90 -13.73
CA SER A 47 -10.23 14.81 -14.54
C SER A 47 -9.23 13.84 -13.92
N LEU A 48 -8.96 13.95 -12.62
CA LEU A 48 -8.09 13.03 -11.89
C LEU A 48 -8.55 11.57 -12.02
N ILE A 49 -9.84 11.30 -11.82
CA ILE A 49 -10.41 9.95 -11.95
C ILE A 49 -10.24 9.42 -13.37
N ASN A 50 -10.46 10.25 -14.38
CA ASN A 50 -10.36 9.84 -15.77
C ASN A 50 -8.92 9.48 -16.14
N HIS A 51 -7.95 10.32 -15.78
CA HIS A 51 -6.53 10.03 -16.01
C HIS A 51 -6.05 8.81 -15.24
N ALA A 52 -6.43 8.67 -13.96
CA ALA A 52 -6.08 7.51 -13.16
C ALA A 52 -6.61 6.20 -13.75
N ARG A 53 -7.86 6.19 -14.22
CA ARG A 53 -8.45 5.03 -14.88
C ARG A 53 -7.82 4.72 -16.24
N ALA A 54 -7.45 5.74 -16.99
CA ALA A 54 -6.76 5.54 -18.27
C ALA A 54 -5.36 4.96 -18.04
N LEU A 55 -4.60 5.52 -17.09
CA LEU A 55 -3.28 5.02 -16.71
C LEU A 55 -3.35 3.56 -16.23
N ASP A 56 -4.29 3.25 -15.33
CA ASP A 56 -4.51 1.88 -14.84
C ASP A 56 -4.76 0.88 -15.97
N ARG A 57 -5.60 1.24 -16.94
CA ARG A 57 -5.88 0.38 -18.10
C ARG A 57 -4.65 0.14 -18.97
N VAL A 58 -3.89 1.19 -19.27
CA VAL A 58 -2.69 1.08 -20.10
C VAL A 58 -1.64 0.20 -19.40
N LEU A 59 -1.44 0.41 -18.09
CA LEU A 59 -0.51 -0.40 -17.31
C LEU A 59 -0.92 -1.87 -17.23
N GLN A 60 -2.21 -2.15 -17.06
CA GLN A 60 -2.70 -3.54 -17.06
C GLN A 60 -2.59 -4.20 -18.42
N TRP A 61 -2.90 -3.48 -19.49
CA TRP A 61 -2.82 -3.99 -20.86
C TRP A 61 -1.39 -4.23 -21.32
N GLY A 62 -0.43 -3.47 -20.77
CA GLY A 62 1.01 -3.66 -21.01
C GLY A 62 1.61 -4.88 -20.30
N PHE A 63 0.87 -5.51 -19.39
CA PHE A 63 1.33 -6.66 -18.60
C PHE A 63 2.63 -6.43 -17.84
N TYR A 64 2.92 -5.19 -17.46
CA TYR A 64 4.14 -4.80 -16.77
C TYR A 64 4.22 -5.35 -15.35
N VAL A 65 3.08 -5.59 -14.71
CA VAL A 65 2.95 -6.14 -13.37
C VAL A 65 1.89 -7.23 -13.34
N ILE A 66 2.05 -8.18 -12.45
CA ILE A 66 1.03 -9.18 -12.16
C ILE A 66 0.23 -8.69 -10.96
N PRO A 67 -1.00 -8.17 -11.15
CA PRO A 67 -1.82 -7.75 -10.03
C PRO A 67 -2.30 -8.98 -9.26
N ASN A 68 -1.71 -9.21 -8.09
CA ASN A 68 -2.10 -10.32 -7.25
C ASN A 68 -3.46 -10.06 -6.58
N TRP A 69 -3.46 -9.94 -5.31
CA TRP A 69 -4.64 -9.71 -4.50
C TRP A 69 -4.45 -8.46 -3.65
N HIS A 70 -5.54 -7.87 -3.25
CA HIS A 70 -5.53 -6.84 -2.24
C HIS A 70 -6.51 -7.16 -1.12
N ILE A 71 -6.27 -6.65 0.06
CA ILE A 71 -7.10 -6.83 1.22
C ILE A 71 -7.76 -5.49 1.60
N LYS A 72 -9.07 -5.50 1.86
CA LYS A 72 -9.83 -4.31 2.27
C LYS A 72 -9.82 -4.05 3.77
N THR A 73 -9.30 -4.98 4.53
CA THR A 73 -9.31 -4.93 6.00
C THR A 73 -7.90 -5.05 6.53
N TRP A 74 -7.61 -4.34 7.59
CA TRP A 74 -6.38 -4.51 8.34
C TRP A 74 -6.50 -5.77 9.22
N ARG A 75 -5.53 -6.67 9.11
CA ARG A 75 -5.40 -7.81 10.02
C ARG A 75 -4.30 -7.49 11.01
N VAL A 76 -4.67 -7.27 12.26
CA VAL A 76 -3.75 -6.84 13.30
C VAL A 76 -3.83 -7.81 14.46
N ALA A 77 -2.68 -8.33 14.85
CA ALA A 77 -2.52 -9.08 16.09
C ALA A 77 -1.85 -8.15 17.13
N TYR A 78 -2.44 -8.07 18.29
CA TYR A 78 -1.90 -7.27 19.39
C TYR A 78 -2.11 -7.95 20.73
N SER A 79 -1.28 -7.58 21.71
CA SER A 79 -1.37 -8.11 23.06
C SER A 79 -2.66 -7.66 23.75
N ASN A 80 -3.19 -8.48 24.65
CA ASN A 80 -4.31 -8.12 25.52
C ASN A 80 -4.02 -6.96 26.47
N HIS A 81 -2.74 -6.60 26.63
CA HIS A 81 -2.30 -5.39 27.35
C HIS A 81 -2.56 -4.10 26.59
N ILE A 82 -2.94 -4.19 25.33
CA ILE A 82 -3.23 -3.02 24.50
C ILE A 82 -4.73 -2.77 24.49
N GLY A 83 -5.11 -1.52 24.74
CA GLY A 83 -6.44 -1.01 24.53
C GLY A 83 -6.49 -0.13 23.29
N HIS A 84 -7.64 -0.08 22.63
CA HIS A 84 -7.88 0.79 21.47
C HIS A 84 -9.32 1.32 21.52
N PRO A 85 -9.62 2.44 20.84
CA PRO A 85 -10.99 2.94 20.70
C PRO A 85 -11.89 1.94 19.94
N GLU A 86 -13.17 1.92 20.26
CA GLU A 86 -14.17 1.16 19.46
C GLU A 86 -14.31 1.73 18.06
N ILE A 87 -14.22 3.06 17.93
CA ILE A 87 -14.27 3.75 16.63
C ILE A 87 -12.85 3.87 16.09
N THR A 88 -12.57 3.17 15.01
CA THR A 88 -11.31 3.24 14.31
C THR A 88 -11.36 4.22 13.12
N PRO A 89 -10.24 4.84 12.74
CA PRO A 89 -10.17 5.65 11.54
C PRO A 89 -10.57 4.87 10.28
N LYS A 90 -11.23 5.53 9.34
CA LYS A 90 -11.73 4.88 8.11
C LYS A 90 -10.61 4.32 7.21
N TYR A 91 -9.43 4.94 7.24
CA TYR A 91 -8.33 4.65 6.32
C TYR A 91 -7.00 4.31 7.01
N ASP A 92 -7.05 4.06 8.32
CA ASP A 92 -5.87 3.75 9.12
C ASP A 92 -6.25 2.81 10.27
N ILE A 93 -5.28 2.14 10.85
CA ILE A 93 -5.46 1.31 12.04
C ILE A 93 -5.64 2.20 13.29
N GLY A 94 -5.09 3.41 13.28
CA GLY A 94 -5.14 4.37 14.37
C GLY A 94 -4.28 3.99 15.57
N THR A 95 -3.14 3.34 15.35
CA THR A 95 -2.24 2.88 16.43
C THR A 95 -1.76 3.99 17.35
N THR A 96 -1.73 5.24 16.87
CA THR A 96 -1.38 6.42 17.67
C THR A 96 -2.40 6.75 18.75
N THR A 97 -3.59 6.18 18.69
CA THR A 97 -4.67 6.34 19.69
C THR A 97 -4.77 5.16 20.66
N TRP A 98 -3.89 4.18 20.52
CA TRP A 98 -3.88 3.01 21.37
C TRP A 98 -3.14 3.28 22.68
N TRP A 99 -3.50 2.54 23.74
CA TRP A 99 -2.91 2.71 25.07
C TRP A 99 -2.56 1.38 25.71
N ALA A 100 -1.64 1.41 26.67
CA ALA A 100 -1.35 0.27 27.51
C ALA A 100 -2.40 0.14 28.64
N LYS A 101 -2.92 -1.05 28.85
CA LYS A 101 -3.80 -1.36 30.00
C LYS A 101 -2.92 -1.72 31.20
N PRO A 102 -3.05 -1.03 32.36
CA PRO A 102 -2.09 -1.17 33.46
C PRO A 102 -2.13 -2.53 34.18
N ASP A 103 -3.25 -3.25 34.18
CA ASP A 103 -3.47 -4.40 35.07
C ASP A 103 -3.79 -5.73 34.39
N VAL A 104 -3.31 -5.95 33.17
CA VAL A 104 -3.53 -7.23 32.49
C VAL A 104 -2.41 -8.20 32.84
N LYS A 105 -2.74 -9.26 33.61
CA LYS A 105 -1.83 -10.35 33.89
C LYS A 105 -1.33 -10.97 32.56
N PRO A 106 -0.01 -11.18 32.38
CA PRO A 106 0.49 -11.78 31.15
C PRO A 106 -0.17 -13.12 30.88
N ALA A 107 -0.55 -13.38 29.64
CA ALA A 107 -1.04 -14.68 29.24
C ALA A 107 0.04 -15.74 29.55
N PRO A 108 -0.33 -16.94 30.03
CA PRO A 108 0.62 -18.00 30.27
C PRO A 108 1.37 -18.29 28.95
N SER A 109 2.70 -18.22 29.01
CA SER A 109 3.53 -18.60 27.86
C SER A 109 3.22 -20.05 27.52
N ASN A 110 2.77 -20.32 26.29
CA ASN A 110 2.66 -21.69 25.83
C ASN A 110 4.04 -22.36 25.97
N PRO A 111 4.13 -23.55 26.57
CA PRO A 111 5.37 -24.29 26.55
C PRO A 111 5.81 -24.53 25.10
N PRO A 112 7.10 -24.51 24.82
CA PRO A 112 7.59 -24.81 23.48
C PRO A 112 7.01 -26.15 23.04
N SER A 113 6.36 -26.14 21.86
CA SER A 113 5.88 -27.37 21.22
C SER A 113 7.06 -28.38 21.18
N SER A 114 6.94 -29.46 21.92
CA SER A 114 7.90 -30.55 21.85
C SER A 114 7.91 -31.04 20.40
N ALA A 115 8.99 -30.77 19.71
CA ALA A 115 9.26 -31.36 18.42
C ALA A 115 9.21 -32.88 18.60
N SER A 116 8.25 -33.52 17.98
CA SER A 116 8.17 -34.96 17.85
C SER A 116 9.45 -35.44 17.18
N GLN A 117 10.32 -36.05 17.96
CA GLN A 117 11.35 -36.92 17.43
C GLN A 117 10.63 -38.14 16.88
N GLU A 118 10.58 -38.27 15.59
CA GLU A 118 10.29 -39.53 14.92
C GLU A 118 11.56 -40.38 14.90
N PRO A 119 11.42 -41.71 15.10
CA PRO A 119 12.53 -42.68 15.16
C PRO A 119 13.16 -42.95 13.78
#